data_b353519d41bdf9a099afe5cfc5083092
#
_entry.id   b353519d41bdf9a099afe5cfc5083092
#
_cell.length_a   1.000
_cell.length_b   1.000
_cell.length_c   1.000
_cell.angle_alpha   90.00
_cell.angle_beta   90.00
_cell.angle_gamma   90.00
#
_symmetry.space_group_name_H-M   'P 1'
#
loop_
_entity.id
_entity.type
_entity.pdbx_description
1 polymer ?
#
loop_
_entity_poly.entity_id
_entity_poly.type
_entity_poly.pdbx_seq_one_letter_code
_entity_poly.pdbx_strand_id
1 'polypeptide(L)'
;DFTNSFLPYHPTDTVEIKLRYIQKIEQDDIIWDKLVELDIFNSKKKVGLKNATPAQILEKILVEQWTLKPDDKDMIVMYHKFGYELNGEKKQIDSTMVCLGDDQTYTSMAKTVGLPVAIATLKILNKEITTYGVQMPITKEIYLPILKELESYGVNFKEMEVPYLGYNPLNVKKWRVETSLKEELLCV
;
A
#
# COMPACT_ATOMS: atom_id res chain seq x y z
N ASP A 1 -21.38 -14.03 -12.88
CA ASP A 1 -20.74 -15.35 -13.11
C ASP A 1 -19.34 -15.41 -12.46
N PHE A 2 -18.44 -14.43 -12.73
CA PHE A 2 -17.08 -14.43 -12.19
C PHE A 2 -17.05 -14.51 -10.66
N THR A 3 -17.62 -13.52 -9.97
CA THR A 3 -17.63 -13.48 -8.51
C THR A 3 -18.32 -14.71 -7.91
N ASN A 4 -19.42 -15.15 -8.54
CA ASN A 4 -20.15 -16.32 -8.07
C ASN A 4 -19.36 -17.64 -8.18
N SER A 5 -18.39 -17.73 -9.09
CA SER A 5 -17.57 -18.94 -9.28
C SER A 5 -16.67 -19.29 -8.08
N PHE A 6 -16.40 -18.32 -7.21
CA PHE A 6 -15.61 -18.51 -5.97
C PHE A 6 -16.48 -18.76 -4.73
N LEU A 7 -17.81 -18.79 -4.88
CA LEU A 7 -18.73 -18.87 -3.76
C LEU A 7 -19.48 -20.22 -3.80
N PRO A 8 -19.82 -20.80 -2.64
CA PRO A 8 -20.65 -21.99 -2.57
C PRO A 8 -21.98 -21.79 -3.27
N TYR A 9 -22.49 -22.87 -3.85
CA TYR A 9 -23.83 -22.85 -4.42
C TYR A 9 -24.87 -22.65 -3.32
N HIS A 10 -25.74 -21.69 -3.55
CA HIS A 10 -26.97 -21.52 -2.75
C HIS A 10 -28.13 -21.15 -3.68
N PRO A 11 -29.30 -21.84 -3.58
CA PRO A 11 -30.36 -21.73 -4.58
C PRO A 11 -31.06 -20.37 -4.57
N THR A 12 -31.10 -19.69 -3.44
CA THR A 12 -31.91 -18.47 -3.25
C THR A 12 -31.08 -17.19 -2.98
N ASP A 13 -29.82 -17.33 -2.55
CA ASP A 13 -29.05 -16.16 -2.16
C ASP A 13 -28.37 -15.52 -3.37
N THR A 14 -28.34 -14.18 -3.37
CA THR A 14 -27.58 -13.41 -4.35
C THR A 14 -26.08 -13.55 -4.10
N VAL A 15 -25.28 -13.17 -5.09
CA VAL A 15 -23.81 -13.19 -4.99
C VAL A 15 -23.33 -12.30 -3.84
N GLU A 16 -23.96 -11.14 -3.67
CA GLU A 16 -23.69 -10.18 -2.62
C GLU A 16 -23.92 -10.78 -1.22
N ILE A 17 -25.06 -11.42 -1.01
CA ILE A 17 -25.39 -12.05 0.27
C ILE A 17 -24.40 -13.16 0.60
N LYS A 18 -24.09 -14.02 -0.36
CA LYS A 18 -23.13 -15.11 -0.17
C LYS A 18 -21.73 -14.60 0.18
N LEU A 19 -21.25 -13.58 -0.55
CA LEU A 19 -19.92 -13.00 -0.31
C LEU A 19 -19.84 -12.37 1.08
N ARG A 20 -20.83 -11.57 1.45
CA ARG A 20 -20.88 -10.93 2.78
C ARG A 20 -20.91 -11.96 3.90
N TYR A 21 -21.71 -13.00 3.76
CA TYR A 21 -21.82 -14.07 4.76
C TYR A 21 -20.48 -14.80 4.96
N ILE A 22 -19.83 -15.19 3.86
CA ILE A 22 -18.53 -15.92 3.92
C ILE A 22 -17.43 -15.05 4.49
N GLN A 23 -17.35 -13.79 4.08
CA GLN A 23 -16.32 -12.87 4.50
C GLN A 23 -16.63 -12.15 5.82
N LYS A 24 -17.83 -12.39 6.38
CA LYS A 24 -18.32 -11.73 7.60
C LYS A 24 -18.27 -10.19 7.50
N ILE A 25 -18.70 -9.67 6.35
CA ILE A 25 -18.74 -8.22 6.06
C ILE A 25 -20.17 -7.73 6.30
N GLU A 26 -20.32 -6.74 7.19
CA GLU A 26 -21.61 -6.10 7.42
C GLU A 26 -21.98 -5.14 6.27
N GLN A 27 -23.27 -4.79 6.17
CA GLN A 27 -23.75 -3.96 5.05
C GLN A 27 -23.25 -2.51 5.11
N ASP A 28 -22.95 -2.03 6.30
CA ASP A 28 -22.43 -0.71 6.60
C ASP A 28 -20.89 -0.70 6.77
N ASP A 29 -20.22 -1.80 6.40
CA ASP A 29 -18.75 -1.88 6.42
C ASP A 29 -18.17 -1.13 5.22
N ILE A 30 -17.16 -0.31 5.46
CA ILE A 30 -16.43 0.41 4.40
C ILE A 30 -15.83 -0.53 3.34
N ILE A 31 -15.49 -1.77 3.74
CA ILE A 31 -15.00 -2.80 2.81
C ILE A 31 -16.12 -3.16 1.82
N TRP A 32 -17.38 -3.23 2.28
CA TRP A 32 -18.50 -3.50 1.41
C TRP A 32 -18.68 -2.41 0.36
N ASP A 33 -18.63 -1.15 0.76
CA ASP A 33 -18.73 -0.02 -0.15
C ASP A 33 -17.66 -0.08 -1.23
N LYS A 34 -16.41 -0.40 -0.86
CA LYS A 34 -15.31 -0.55 -1.81
C LYS A 34 -15.50 -1.71 -2.79
N LEU A 35 -16.08 -2.82 -2.36
CA LEU A 35 -16.41 -3.94 -3.25
C LEU A 35 -17.54 -3.59 -4.23
N VAL A 36 -18.52 -2.80 -3.80
CA VAL A 36 -19.62 -2.32 -4.66
C VAL A 36 -19.07 -1.33 -5.71
N GLU A 37 -18.19 -0.42 -5.31
CA GLU A 37 -17.52 0.52 -6.23
C GLU A 37 -16.79 -0.19 -7.40
N LEU A 38 -16.28 -1.41 -7.19
CA LEU A 38 -15.61 -2.19 -8.23
C LEU A 38 -16.55 -2.75 -9.31
N ASP A 39 -17.86 -2.59 -9.15
CA ASP A 39 -18.89 -3.08 -10.09
C ASP A 39 -18.83 -4.60 -10.36
N ILE A 40 -18.25 -5.37 -9.43
CA ILE A 40 -18.05 -6.83 -9.57
C ILE A 40 -19.34 -7.65 -9.46
N PHE A 41 -20.43 -7.03 -9.02
CA PHE A 41 -21.75 -7.65 -8.88
C PHE A 41 -22.67 -7.40 -10.08
N ASN A 42 -22.24 -6.62 -11.04
CA ASN A 42 -23.04 -6.26 -12.21
C ASN A 42 -23.23 -7.46 -13.14
N SER A 43 -24.43 -8.01 -13.17
CA SER A 43 -24.78 -9.17 -14.00
C SER A 43 -24.90 -8.86 -15.50
N LYS A 44 -25.02 -7.58 -15.88
CA LYS A 44 -25.18 -7.15 -17.27
C LYS A 44 -23.85 -6.86 -17.95
N LYS A 45 -22.79 -6.58 -17.19
CA LYS A 45 -21.46 -6.26 -17.70
C LYS A 45 -20.72 -7.54 -18.07
N LYS A 46 -20.24 -7.61 -19.32
CA LYS A 46 -19.42 -8.73 -19.81
C LYS A 46 -17.95 -8.32 -19.82
N VAL A 47 -17.10 -9.14 -19.23
CA VAL A 47 -15.64 -8.89 -19.23
C VAL A 47 -15.04 -9.04 -20.64
N GLY A 48 -15.63 -9.89 -21.49
CA GLY A 48 -15.24 -10.02 -22.91
C GLY A 48 -13.89 -10.73 -23.16
N LEU A 49 -13.29 -11.33 -22.13
CA LEU A 49 -12.06 -12.12 -22.27
C LEU A 49 -12.41 -13.58 -22.57
N LYS A 50 -11.63 -14.20 -23.48
CA LYS A 50 -11.73 -15.63 -23.79
C LYS A 50 -10.56 -16.38 -23.14
N ASN A 51 -10.84 -17.53 -22.51
CA ASN A 51 -9.81 -18.37 -21.87
C ASN A 51 -8.94 -17.63 -20.85
N ALA A 52 -9.49 -16.63 -20.17
CA ALA A 52 -8.77 -15.84 -19.20
C ALA A 52 -8.71 -16.54 -17.83
N THR A 53 -7.59 -16.37 -17.15
CA THR A 53 -7.47 -16.75 -15.74
C THR A 53 -8.30 -15.81 -14.84
N PRO A 54 -8.66 -16.22 -13.61
CA PRO A 54 -9.32 -15.34 -12.66
C PRO A 54 -8.55 -14.03 -12.40
N ALA A 55 -7.23 -14.08 -12.35
CA ALA A 55 -6.37 -12.91 -12.17
C ALA A 55 -6.52 -11.91 -13.32
N GLN A 56 -6.53 -12.38 -14.56
CA GLN A 56 -6.72 -11.51 -15.74
C GLN A 56 -8.11 -10.87 -15.80
N ILE A 57 -9.14 -11.59 -15.34
CA ILE A 57 -10.49 -11.03 -15.24
C ILE A 57 -10.54 -9.92 -14.20
N LEU A 58 -9.97 -10.18 -13.01
CA LEU A 58 -9.91 -9.18 -11.93
C LEU A 58 -9.07 -7.97 -12.35
N GLU A 59 -7.90 -8.18 -12.95
CA GLU A 59 -7.06 -7.12 -13.48
C GLU A 59 -7.83 -6.20 -14.43
N LYS A 60 -8.56 -6.77 -15.38
CA LYS A 60 -9.37 -5.97 -16.31
C LYS A 60 -10.42 -5.12 -15.60
N ILE A 61 -11.09 -5.67 -14.59
CA ILE A 61 -12.07 -4.93 -13.80
C ILE A 61 -11.40 -3.79 -13.04
N LEU A 62 -10.26 -4.06 -12.39
CA LEU A 62 -9.52 -3.08 -11.60
C LEU A 62 -8.93 -1.96 -12.47
N VAL A 63 -8.36 -2.28 -13.62
CA VAL A 63 -7.80 -1.29 -14.56
C VAL A 63 -8.88 -0.29 -15.00
N GLU A 64 -10.09 -0.75 -15.29
CA GLU A 64 -11.18 0.16 -15.66
C GLU A 64 -11.54 1.15 -14.55
N GLN A 65 -11.40 0.76 -13.27
CA GLN A 65 -11.78 1.57 -12.11
C GLN A 65 -10.62 2.40 -11.54
N TRP A 66 -9.40 1.86 -11.60
CA TRP A 66 -8.23 2.39 -10.89
C TRP A 66 -7.18 3.02 -11.78
N THR A 67 -7.40 3.08 -13.10
CA THR A 67 -6.50 3.82 -13.98
C THR A 67 -6.55 5.31 -13.63
N LEU A 68 -5.40 5.88 -13.33
CA LEU A 68 -5.26 7.31 -13.05
C LEU A 68 -5.73 8.14 -14.25
N LYS A 69 -6.57 9.11 -13.98
CA LYS A 69 -6.95 10.15 -14.94
C LYS A 69 -5.84 11.22 -15.02
N PRO A 70 -5.84 12.08 -16.04
CA PRO A 70 -4.79 13.09 -16.21
C PRO A 70 -4.53 13.97 -14.97
N ASP A 71 -5.57 14.27 -14.21
CA ASP A 71 -5.50 15.14 -13.01
C ASP A 71 -5.37 14.37 -11.70
N ASP A 72 -5.39 13.02 -11.76
CA ASP A 72 -5.27 12.19 -10.58
C ASP A 72 -3.81 12.08 -10.15
N LYS A 73 -3.60 12.01 -8.84
CA LYS A 73 -2.30 11.76 -8.21
C LYS A 73 -2.42 10.54 -7.30
N ASP A 74 -1.44 9.67 -7.39
CA ASP A 74 -1.34 8.57 -6.45
C ASP A 74 -0.69 9.00 -5.15
N MET A 75 -0.91 8.24 -4.10
CA MET A 75 -0.31 8.46 -2.79
C MET A 75 0.18 7.13 -2.23
N ILE A 76 1.42 7.11 -1.75
CA ILE A 76 1.94 6.00 -0.95
C ILE A 76 2.03 6.44 0.51
N VAL A 77 1.41 5.66 1.39
CA VAL A 77 1.55 5.79 2.84
C VAL A 77 2.26 4.55 3.37
N MET A 78 3.38 4.75 4.05
CA MET A 78 4.08 3.71 4.78
C MET A 78 4.04 4.00 6.27
N TYR A 79 3.68 2.99 7.05
CA TYR A 79 3.70 3.05 8.49
C TYR A 79 4.43 1.83 9.03
N HIS A 80 5.51 2.07 9.74
CA HIS A 80 6.31 1.04 10.37
C HIS A 80 6.26 1.20 11.88
N LYS A 81 6.08 0.09 12.57
CA LYS A 81 6.13 0.01 14.03
C LYS A 81 7.27 -0.91 14.43
N PHE A 82 8.26 -0.37 15.09
CA PHE A 82 9.42 -1.10 15.58
C PHE A 82 9.35 -1.23 17.09
N GLY A 83 9.03 -2.46 17.58
CA GLY A 83 9.18 -2.80 18.99
C GLY A 83 10.54 -3.44 19.23
N TYR A 84 11.29 -2.95 20.23
CA TYR A 84 12.60 -3.45 20.55
C TYR A 84 12.86 -3.40 22.06
N GLU A 85 13.89 -4.10 22.51
CA GLU A 85 14.36 -4.07 23.90
C GLU A 85 15.76 -3.47 23.96
N LEU A 86 15.95 -2.49 24.81
CA LEU A 86 17.24 -1.83 25.03
C LEU A 86 17.49 -1.71 26.53
N ASN A 87 18.59 -2.31 27.02
CA ASN A 87 18.95 -2.33 28.43
C ASN A 87 17.85 -2.88 29.36
N GLY A 88 17.08 -3.88 28.89
CA GLY A 88 15.97 -4.49 29.64
C GLY A 88 14.66 -3.70 29.59
N GLU A 89 14.63 -2.56 28.91
CA GLU A 89 13.42 -1.75 28.72
C GLU A 89 12.84 -2.00 27.31
N LYS A 90 11.52 -2.20 27.26
CA LYS A 90 10.79 -2.33 26.00
C LYS A 90 10.46 -0.95 25.45
N LYS A 91 10.85 -0.70 24.22
CA LYS A 91 10.69 0.58 23.51
C LYS A 91 9.99 0.37 22.17
N GLN A 92 9.42 1.45 21.64
CA GLN A 92 8.79 1.45 20.34
C GLN A 92 9.10 2.73 19.59
N ILE A 93 9.39 2.58 18.29
CA ILE A 93 9.47 3.68 17.34
C ILE A 93 8.41 3.44 16.28
N ASP A 94 7.61 4.46 16.03
CA ASP A 94 6.71 4.53 14.90
C ASP A 94 7.37 5.40 13.82
N SER A 95 7.42 4.89 12.58
CA SER A 95 8.04 5.55 11.45
C SER A 95 7.02 5.67 10.32
N THR A 96 6.74 6.89 9.87
CA THR A 96 5.69 7.19 8.90
C THR A 96 6.28 7.92 7.69
N MET A 97 5.86 7.53 6.50
CA MET A 97 6.19 8.23 5.25
C MET A 97 4.90 8.39 4.43
N VAL A 98 4.70 9.59 3.90
CA VAL A 98 3.66 9.88 2.90
C VAL A 98 4.35 10.49 1.69
N CYS A 99 4.13 9.90 0.53
CA CYS A 99 4.67 10.37 -0.74
C CYS A 99 3.51 10.55 -1.73
N LEU A 100 3.41 11.75 -2.31
CA LEU A 100 2.43 12.07 -3.35
C LEU A 100 3.09 12.04 -4.73
N GLY A 101 2.40 11.51 -5.70
CA GLY A 101 2.76 11.63 -7.11
C GLY A 101 2.57 13.04 -7.64
N ASP A 102 3.26 13.40 -8.70
CA ASP A 102 3.10 14.69 -9.36
C ASP A 102 1.98 14.62 -10.41
N ASP A 103 1.91 13.54 -11.14
CA ASP A 103 0.95 13.26 -12.21
C ASP A 103 0.87 11.74 -12.47
N GLN A 104 0.15 11.32 -13.51
CA GLN A 104 0.00 9.92 -13.90
C GLN A 104 1.30 9.26 -14.44
N THR A 105 2.36 10.03 -14.72
CA THR A 105 3.67 9.53 -15.17
C THR A 105 4.67 9.50 -14.02
N TYR A 106 4.79 10.62 -13.32
CA TYR A 106 5.64 10.78 -12.15
C TYR A 106 4.87 10.45 -10.87
N THR A 107 4.43 9.21 -10.80
CA THR A 107 3.64 8.69 -9.69
C THR A 107 4.49 8.55 -8.42
N SER A 108 3.85 8.52 -7.26
CA SER A 108 4.53 8.21 -5.99
C SER A 108 5.14 6.81 -6.02
N MET A 109 4.51 5.86 -6.72
CA MET A 109 5.08 4.53 -6.97
C MET A 109 6.37 4.62 -7.79
N ALA A 110 6.38 5.40 -8.87
CA ALA A 110 7.57 5.61 -9.70
C ALA A 110 8.72 6.26 -8.89
N LYS A 111 8.40 7.28 -8.08
CA LYS A 111 9.37 7.94 -7.20
C LYS A 111 9.97 6.99 -6.17
N THR A 112 9.15 6.28 -5.42
CA THR A 112 9.62 5.43 -4.31
C THR A 112 10.36 4.17 -4.77
N VAL A 113 10.18 3.74 -6.01
CA VAL A 113 10.89 2.59 -6.60
C VAL A 113 12.04 3.04 -7.49
N GLY A 114 11.82 3.99 -8.39
CA GLY A 114 12.80 4.40 -9.39
C GLY A 114 13.93 5.27 -8.83
N LEU A 115 13.61 6.26 -7.98
CA LEU A 115 14.62 7.17 -7.44
C LEU A 115 15.70 6.48 -6.61
N PRO A 116 15.40 5.54 -5.69
CA PRO A 116 16.45 4.84 -4.96
C PRO A 116 17.46 4.14 -5.87
N VAL A 117 16.98 3.50 -6.94
CA VAL A 117 17.84 2.83 -7.92
C VAL A 117 18.68 3.84 -8.70
N ALA A 118 18.08 4.92 -9.17
CA ALA A 118 18.80 5.97 -9.92
C ALA A 118 19.88 6.63 -9.07
N ILE A 119 19.53 7.03 -7.85
CA ILE A 119 20.46 7.66 -6.89
C ILE A 119 21.61 6.71 -6.56
N ALA A 120 21.32 5.43 -6.23
CA ALA A 120 22.34 4.43 -5.95
C ALA A 120 23.29 4.25 -7.14
N THR A 121 22.74 4.18 -8.36
CA THR A 121 23.53 4.05 -9.60
C THR A 121 24.47 5.24 -9.78
N LEU A 122 23.98 6.46 -9.62
CA LEU A 122 24.81 7.67 -9.71
C LEU A 122 25.91 7.67 -8.67
N LYS A 123 25.62 7.30 -7.42
CA LYS A 123 26.60 7.25 -6.34
C LYS A 123 27.69 6.18 -6.59
N ILE A 124 27.33 5.06 -7.20
CA ILE A 124 28.32 4.04 -7.62
C ILE A 124 29.20 4.59 -8.76
N LEU A 125 28.61 5.21 -9.77
CA LEU A 125 29.35 5.78 -10.91
C LEU A 125 30.29 6.90 -10.47
N ASN A 126 29.87 7.72 -9.52
CA ASN A 126 30.68 8.80 -8.92
C ASN A 126 31.69 8.30 -7.90
N LYS A 127 31.74 6.98 -7.64
CA LYS A 127 32.65 6.36 -6.64
C LYS A 127 32.41 6.83 -5.19
N GLU A 128 31.20 7.28 -4.89
CA GLU A 128 30.74 7.57 -3.53
C GLU A 128 30.42 6.29 -2.75
N ILE A 129 29.89 5.28 -3.46
CA ILE A 129 29.72 3.91 -2.97
C ILE A 129 30.74 3.04 -3.69
N THR A 130 31.69 2.47 -2.93
CA THR A 130 32.85 1.73 -3.47
C THR A 130 32.81 0.24 -3.14
N THR A 131 31.78 -0.24 -2.48
CA THR A 131 31.59 -1.64 -2.11
C THR A 131 31.34 -2.50 -3.36
N TYR A 132 32.03 -3.63 -3.47
CA TYR A 132 31.95 -4.54 -4.62
C TYR A 132 31.03 -5.73 -4.39
N GLY A 133 30.53 -6.32 -5.48
CA GLY A 133 29.70 -7.52 -5.48
C GLY A 133 28.24 -7.22 -5.17
N VAL A 134 27.47 -8.29 -4.91
CA VAL A 134 26.06 -8.18 -4.53
C VAL A 134 25.95 -7.69 -3.10
N GLN A 135 25.35 -6.53 -2.90
CA GLN A 135 25.19 -5.88 -1.61
C GLN A 135 23.71 -5.72 -1.26
N MET A 136 23.37 -5.96 0.00
CA MET A 136 22.08 -5.50 0.55
C MET A 136 22.26 -4.07 1.09
N PRO A 137 21.30 -3.14 0.85
CA PRO A 137 21.43 -1.74 1.25
C PRO A 137 21.14 -1.53 2.74
N ILE A 138 21.78 -2.33 3.61
CA ILE A 138 21.61 -2.31 5.07
C ILE A 138 22.79 -1.64 5.79
N THR A 139 23.88 -1.35 5.09
CA THR A 139 25.03 -0.66 5.65
C THR A 139 24.88 0.85 5.51
N LYS A 140 25.36 1.59 6.51
CA LYS A 140 25.27 3.06 6.54
C LYS A 140 25.90 3.73 5.32
N GLU A 141 26.96 3.17 4.79
CA GLU A 141 27.62 3.65 3.58
C GLU A 141 26.70 3.67 2.37
N ILE A 142 25.77 2.73 2.29
CA ILE A 142 24.85 2.59 1.16
C ILE A 142 23.57 3.37 1.42
N TYR A 143 22.86 3.09 2.53
CA TYR A 143 21.52 3.64 2.69
C TYR A 143 21.48 5.12 3.10
N LEU A 144 22.43 5.61 3.92
CA LEU A 144 22.37 6.99 4.40
C LEU A 144 22.44 8.04 3.28
N PRO A 145 23.40 7.97 2.32
CA PRO A 145 23.45 8.93 1.25
C PRO A 145 22.25 8.87 0.30
N ILE A 146 21.67 7.67 0.14
CA ILE A 146 20.48 7.48 -0.71
C ILE A 146 19.25 8.08 -0.02
N LEU A 147 19.02 7.77 1.25
CA LEU A 147 17.86 8.30 2.00
C LEU A 147 17.93 9.82 2.11
N LYS A 148 19.11 10.39 2.38
CA LYS A 148 19.30 11.84 2.45
C LYS A 148 18.96 12.54 1.13
N GLU A 149 19.31 11.94 0.00
CA GLU A 149 18.99 12.52 -1.31
C GLU A 149 17.49 12.38 -1.63
N LEU A 150 16.86 11.26 -1.22
CA LEU A 150 15.43 11.04 -1.39
C LEU A 150 14.55 12.08 -0.68
N GLU A 151 15.04 12.67 0.42
CA GLU A 151 14.32 13.75 1.11
C GLU A 151 14.05 14.95 0.19
N SER A 152 14.98 15.26 -0.73
CA SER A 152 14.82 16.36 -1.70
C SER A 152 13.72 16.10 -2.72
N TYR A 153 13.29 14.85 -2.87
CA TYR A 153 12.18 14.42 -3.74
C TYR A 153 10.88 14.19 -2.97
N GLY A 154 10.81 14.59 -1.70
CA GLY A 154 9.64 14.43 -0.85
C GLY A 154 9.44 13.02 -0.30
N VAL A 155 10.44 12.14 -0.41
CA VAL A 155 10.42 10.80 0.19
C VAL A 155 11.21 10.84 1.50
N ASN A 156 10.50 11.06 2.59
CA ASN A 156 11.15 11.14 3.90
C ASN A 156 10.29 10.44 4.96
N PHE A 157 10.96 9.87 5.98
CA PHE A 157 10.32 9.20 7.11
C PHE A 157 10.34 10.10 8.33
N LYS A 158 9.20 10.26 8.97
CA LYS A 158 9.08 10.88 10.27
C LYS A 158 9.09 9.79 11.33
N GLU A 159 10.04 9.83 12.24
CA GLU A 159 10.20 8.84 13.31
C GLU A 159 9.86 9.45 14.66
N MET A 160 9.12 8.71 15.48
CA MET A 160 8.70 9.13 16.80
C MET A 160 8.80 7.97 17.79
N GLU A 161 9.48 8.20 18.92
CA GLU A 161 9.47 7.26 20.03
C GLU A 161 8.11 7.36 20.74
N VAL A 162 7.45 6.24 20.92
CA VAL A 162 6.12 6.14 21.54
C VAL A 162 6.14 5.05 22.63
N PRO A 163 5.19 5.07 23.57
CA PRO A 163 5.07 4.01 24.57
C PRO A 163 4.93 2.63 23.90
N TYR A 164 5.64 1.63 24.44
CA TYR A 164 5.55 0.26 23.93
C TYR A 164 4.16 -0.33 24.18
N LEU A 165 3.41 -0.53 23.12
CA LEU A 165 2.06 -1.12 23.15
C LEU A 165 2.03 -2.63 22.93
N GLY A 166 3.18 -3.23 22.63
CA GLY A 166 3.29 -4.62 22.22
C GLY A 166 2.74 -4.89 20.83
N TYR A 167 3.12 -6.04 20.29
CA TYR A 167 2.54 -6.52 19.05
C TYR A 167 1.40 -7.51 19.37
N ASN A 168 0.17 -7.13 19.07
CA ASN A 168 -0.96 -8.04 19.11
C ASN A 168 -1.60 -8.09 17.71
N PRO A 169 -1.39 -9.17 16.93
CA PRO A 169 -1.95 -9.31 15.59
C PRO A 169 -3.48 -9.27 15.57
N LEU A 170 -4.14 -9.56 16.70
CA LEU A 170 -5.60 -9.47 16.81
C LEU A 170 -6.10 -8.03 16.98
N ASN A 171 -5.24 -7.10 17.39
CA ASN A 171 -5.58 -5.67 17.52
C ASN A 171 -5.47 -4.90 16.21
N VAL A 172 -4.99 -5.51 15.13
CA VAL A 172 -4.94 -4.87 13.79
C VAL A 172 -6.34 -4.44 13.31
N LYS A 173 -7.40 -5.12 13.74
CA LYS A 173 -8.79 -4.69 13.48
C LYS A 173 -9.24 -3.43 14.24
N LYS A 174 -8.50 -2.97 15.24
CA LYS A 174 -8.81 -1.75 16.03
C LYS A 174 -8.02 -0.52 15.61
N TRP A 175 -7.26 -0.58 14.53
CA TRP A 175 -6.58 0.58 13.99
C TRP A 175 -7.59 1.54 13.35
N ARG A 176 -8.32 2.24 14.21
CA ARG A 176 -8.79 3.58 13.85
C ARG A 176 -7.53 4.43 13.80
N VAL A 177 -7.28 5.00 12.66
CA VAL A 177 -6.29 6.06 12.49
C VAL A 177 -6.52 7.09 13.59
N GLU A 178 -5.72 7.04 14.64
CA GLU A 178 -5.84 8.03 15.71
C GLU A 178 -5.47 9.39 15.14
N THR A 179 -6.13 10.39 15.59
CA THR A 179 -6.32 11.76 15.13
C THR A 179 -5.10 12.52 14.58
N SER A 180 -3.87 12.10 14.83
CA SER A 180 -2.66 12.79 14.32
C SER A 180 -2.45 12.63 12.80
N LEU A 181 -2.89 11.52 12.21
CA LEU A 181 -2.85 11.34 10.75
C LEU A 181 -4.03 12.03 10.05
N LYS A 182 -5.12 12.31 10.77
CA LYS A 182 -6.26 13.05 10.22
C LYS A 182 -5.92 14.51 9.89
N GLU A 183 -5.08 15.14 10.66
CA GLU A 183 -4.72 16.54 10.42
C GLU A 183 -3.74 16.69 9.26
N GLU A 184 -2.85 15.71 9.03
CA GLU A 184 -1.95 15.73 7.85
C GLU A 184 -2.64 15.30 6.56
N LEU A 185 -3.68 14.47 6.62
CA LEU A 185 -4.45 14.03 5.42
C LEU A 185 -5.56 15.03 5.02
N LEU A 186 -5.94 15.96 5.90
CA LEU A 186 -6.92 17.01 5.61
C LEU A 186 -6.29 18.29 5.02
N CYS A 187 -4.97 18.36 4.93
CA CYS A 187 -4.24 19.50 4.34
C CYS A 187 -3.79 19.24 2.88
N VAL A 188 -4.42 18.26 2.19
CA VAL A 188 -4.17 17.98 0.76
C VAL A 188 -5.43 18.21 -0.04
#